data_20dbc27ae934828bad1fd3a5979b8793
#
_entry.id   20dbc27ae934828bad1fd3a5979b8793
#
_cell.length_a   1.000
_cell.length_b   1.000
_cell.length_c   1.000
_cell.angle_alpha   90.00
_cell.angle_beta   90.00
_cell.angle_gamma   90.00
#
_symmetry.space_group_name_H-M   'P 1'
#
loop_
_entity.id
_entity.type
_entity.pdbx_description
1 polymer ?
#
loop_
_entity_poly.entity_id
_entity_poly.type
_entity_poly.pdbx_seq_one_letter_code
_entity_poly.pdbx_strand_id
1 'polypeptide(L)'
;MRKIAKYILFDIIKWKLVGNYQFPKKCIFIVAPHTHWVDFFIAIIIRKVINQEINFIGKEELFKFPLGSFLRYMGGEPVKRNSKANTVDIISDIFSKKKQFRLGISPEGTRKKVQKWKTGFYYIAKKANVPIISVTLNFKDKETKFSEPFYITNNIETDFRYLKSFFYGVKGKI
;
A
#
# COMPACT_ATOMS: atom_id res chain seq x y z
N MET A 1 -5.31 6.59 -21.25
CA MET A 1 -5.44 6.61 -19.77
C MET A 1 -4.14 6.99 -19.03
N ARG A 2 -2.96 6.40 -19.34
CA ARG A 2 -1.69 6.78 -18.66
C ARG A 2 -1.26 8.23 -18.89
N LYS A 3 -1.41 8.76 -20.12
CA LYS A 3 -1.10 10.17 -20.44
C LYS A 3 -1.97 11.13 -19.63
N ILE A 4 -3.27 10.85 -19.50
CA ILE A 4 -4.21 11.64 -18.71
C ILE A 4 -3.83 11.60 -17.22
N ALA A 5 -3.48 10.41 -16.69
CA ALA A 5 -3.05 10.28 -15.30
C ALA A 5 -1.77 11.09 -15.02
N LYS A 6 -0.81 11.10 -15.96
CA LYS A 6 0.40 11.94 -15.86
C LYS A 6 0.05 13.43 -15.84
N TYR A 7 -0.78 13.88 -16.75
CA TYR A 7 -1.24 15.29 -16.80
C TYR A 7 -1.91 15.69 -15.48
N ILE A 8 -2.85 14.88 -15.00
CA ILE A 8 -3.51 15.16 -13.71
C ILE A 8 -2.49 15.21 -12.57
N LEU A 9 -1.58 14.23 -12.47
CA LEU A 9 -0.64 14.14 -11.35
C LEU A 9 0.38 15.28 -11.37
N PHE A 10 1.03 15.50 -12.51
CA PHE A 10 2.18 16.40 -12.60
C PHE A 10 1.78 17.84 -12.90
N ASP A 11 0.80 18.07 -13.77
CA ASP A 11 0.46 19.41 -14.25
C ASP A 11 -0.66 20.04 -13.43
N ILE A 12 -1.71 19.28 -13.06
CA ILE A 12 -2.83 19.82 -12.27
C ILE A 12 -2.53 19.77 -10.78
N ILE A 13 -2.23 18.57 -10.23
CA ILE A 13 -1.99 18.38 -8.79
C ILE A 13 -0.60 18.88 -8.40
N LYS A 14 0.35 18.91 -9.35
CA LYS A 14 1.77 19.26 -9.17
C LYS A 14 2.44 18.33 -8.14
N TRP A 15 2.14 17.03 -8.25
CA TRP A 15 2.67 16.00 -7.36
C TRP A 15 3.97 15.42 -7.91
N LYS A 16 4.96 15.21 -7.05
CA LYS A 16 6.27 14.67 -7.42
C LYS A 16 6.36 13.18 -7.05
N LEU A 17 7.08 12.43 -7.87
CA LEU A 17 7.42 11.03 -7.59
C LEU A 17 8.93 10.89 -7.49
N VAL A 18 9.42 10.28 -6.41
CA VAL A 18 10.85 10.11 -6.12
C VAL A 18 11.15 8.65 -5.82
N GLY A 19 12.23 8.15 -6.37
CA GLY A 19 12.70 6.77 -6.19
C GLY A 19 12.55 5.89 -7.43
N ASN A 20 12.85 4.61 -7.27
CA ASN A 20 12.74 3.62 -8.32
C ASN A 20 11.31 3.06 -8.38
N TYR A 21 10.78 2.86 -9.60
CA TYR A 21 9.44 2.33 -9.82
C TYR A 21 9.45 0.91 -10.40
N GLN A 22 10.60 0.27 -10.42
CA GLN A 22 10.73 -1.14 -10.79
C GLN A 22 10.66 -1.99 -9.52
N PHE A 23 9.51 -2.60 -9.28
CA PHE A 23 9.26 -3.36 -8.08
C PHE A 23 9.25 -4.86 -8.34
N PRO A 24 9.60 -5.68 -7.35
CA PRO A 24 9.43 -7.14 -7.41
C PRO A 24 8.01 -7.53 -7.81
N LYS A 25 7.87 -8.70 -8.44
CA LYS A 25 6.55 -9.23 -8.82
C LYS A 25 5.64 -9.44 -7.61
N LYS A 26 6.25 -9.74 -6.44
CA LYS A 26 5.55 -9.89 -5.16
C LYS A 26 6.22 -9.00 -4.12
N CYS A 27 5.45 -8.11 -3.51
CA CYS A 27 5.91 -7.23 -2.42
C CYS A 27 4.73 -6.63 -1.66
N ILE A 28 5.02 -6.07 -0.50
CA ILE A 28 4.05 -5.29 0.29
C ILE A 28 4.48 -3.82 0.26
N PHE A 29 3.58 -2.95 -0.19
CA PHE A 29 3.73 -1.50 -0.03
C PHE A 29 3.11 -1.08 1.30
N ILE A 30 3.90 -0.51 2.20
CA ILE A 30 3.38 0.18 3.37
C ILE A 30 3.25 1.67 3.05
N VAL A 31 2.02 2.17 3.04
CA VAL A 31 1.70 3.55 2.65
C VAL A 31 1.32 4.34 3.88
N ALA A 32 2.09 5.40 4.17
CA ALA A 32 1.83 6.28 5.31
C ALA A 32 2.30 7.72 5.02
N PRO A 33 1.78 8.71 5.74
CA PRO A 33 0.59 8.63 6.57
C PRO A 33 -0.68 8.44 5.74
N HIS A 34 -1.68 7.75 6.30
CA HIS A 34 -2.99 7.57 5.67
C HIS A 34 -4.07 8.27 6.51
N THR A 35 -4.31 9.53 6.22
CA THR A 35 -5.12 10.42 7.07
C THR A 35 -6.43 10.86 6.42
N HIS A 36 -6.56 10.74 5.10
CA HIS A 36 -7.71 11.25 4.38
C HIS A 36 -8.15 10.30 3.26
N TRP A 37 -9.43 10.33 2.87
CA TRP A 37 -9.96 9.51 1.77
C TRP A 37 -9.33 9.84 0.40
N VAL A 38 -8.84 11.07 0.21
CA VAL A 38 -8.12 11.51 -1.00
C VAL A 38 -6.84 10.70 -1.24
N ASP A 39 -6.22 10.16 -0.18
CA ASP A 39 -4.99 9.35 -0.27
C ASP A 39 -5.18 8.17 -1.23
N PHE A 40 -6.38 7.57 -1.22
CA PHE A 40 -6.73 6.48 -2.11
C PHE A 40 -6.71 6.90 -3.57
N PHE A 41 -7.29 8.07 -3.89
CA PHE A 41 -7.32 8.56 -5.29
C PHE A 41 -5.93 8.94 -5.78
N ILE A 42 -5.12 9.59 -4.94
CA ILE A 42 -3.71 9.88 -5.27
C ILE A 42 -2.95 8.57 -5.54
N ALA A 43 -3.11 7.55 -4.69
CA ALA A 43 -2.47 6.25 -4.89
C ALA A 43 -2.90 5.58 -6.21
N ILE A 44 -4.19 5.67 -6.59
CA ILE A 44 -4.69 5.13 -7.87
C ILE A 44 -4.09 5.87 -9.07
N ILE A 45 -3.99 7.21 -9.01
CA ILE A 45 -3.37 7.99 -10.08
C ILE A 45 -1.88 7.63 -10.19
N ILE A 46 -1.16 7.61 -9.07
CA ILE A 46 0.26 7.21 -9.01
C ILE A 46 0.46 5.84 -9.64
N ARG A 47 -0.34 4.84 -9.23
CA ARG A 47 -0.31 3.49 -9.79
C ARG A 47 -0.41 3.47 -11.32
N LYS A 48 -1.32 4.29 -11.89
CA LYS A 48 -1.47 4.43 -13.35
C LYS A 48 -0.26 5.11 -13.98
N VAL A 49 0.30 6.13 -13.34
CA VAL A 49 1.49 6.87 -13.83
C VAL A 49 2.71 5.95 -13.89
N ILE A 50 3.00 5.23 -12.81
CA ILE A 50 4.14 4.31 -12.73
C ILE A 50 3.91 3.00 -13.51
N ASN A 51 2.70 2.78 -14.01
CA ASN A 51 2.30 1.58 -14.76
C ASN A 51 2.55 0.27 -13.98
N GLN A 52 2.18 0.26 -12.72
CA GLN A 52 2.32 -0.90 -11.84
C GLN A 52 0.95 -1.37 -11.35
N GLU A 53 0.74 -2.66 -11.34
CA GLU A 53 -0.43 -3.24 -10.67
C GLU A 53 -0.15 -3.32 -9.17
N ILE A 54 -0.93 -2.57 -8.39
CA ILE A 54 -0.91 -2.58 -6.93
C ILE A 54 -2.33 -2.90 -6.47
N ASN A 55 -2.44 -3.93 -5.67
CA ASN A 55 -3.70 -4.42 -5.12
C ASN A 55 -3.94 -3.82 -3.73
N PHE A 56 -5.19 -3.79 -3.30
CA PHE A 56 -5.58 -3.48 -1.94
C PHE A 56 -6.59 -4.50 -1.43
N ILE A 57 -6.72 -4.60 -0.12
CA ILE A 57 -7.65 -5.54 0.51
C ILE A 57 -8.87 -4.79 1.01
N GLY A 58 -10.02 -5.32 0.73
CA GLY A 58 -11.29 -4.82 1.27
C GLY A 58 -12.10 -5.93 1.94
N LYS A 59 -13.07 -5.54 2.77
CA LYS A 59 -14.06 -6.48 3.32
C LYS A 59 -14.85 -7.10 2.18
N GLU A 60 -15.09 -8.41 2.23
CA GLU A 60 -15.82 -9.15 1.19
C GLU A 60 -17.19 -8.54 0.88
N GLU A 61 -17.88 -7.99 1.89
CA GLU A 61 -19.20 -7.38 1.72
C GLU A 61 -19.18 -6.18 0.75
N LEU A 62 -18.05 -5.47 0.64
CA LEU A 62 -17.89 -4.35 -0.28
C LEU A 62 -17.79 -4.79 -1.75
N PHE A 63 -17.51 -6.08 -1.98
CA PHE A 63 -17.35 -6.64 -3.33
C PHE A 63 -18.64 -7.23 -3.89
N LYS A 64 -19.78 -6.95 -3.27
CA LYS A 64 -21.12 -7.26 -3.82
C LYS A 64 -21.51 -6.24 -4.90
N PHE A 65 -22.45 -6.64 -5.78
CA PHE A 65 -23.00 -5.76 -6.81
C PHE A 65 -23.71 -4.54 -6.17
N PRO A 66 -23.59 -3.33 -6.74
CA PRO A 66 -22.87 -3.00 -7.99
C PRO A 66 -21.40 -2.62 -7.81
N LEU A 67 -20.94 -2.30 -6.59
CA LEU A 67 -19.62 -1.75 -6.29
C LEU A 67 -18.48 -2.77 -6.49
N GLY A 68 -18.78 -4.05 -6.35
CA GLY A 68 -17.77 -5.11 -6.35
C GLY A 68 -16.97 -5.21 -7.64
N SER A 69 -17.61 -5.08 -8.81
CA SER A 69 -16.93 -5.12 -10.10
C SER A 69 -15.96 -3.96 -10.26
N PHE A 70 -16.36 -2.76 -9.84
CA PHE A 70 -15.51 -1.57 -9.85
C PHE A 70 -14.30 -1.74 -8.92
N LEU A 71 -14.50 -2.21 -7.69
CA LEU A 71 -13.41 -2.43 -6.74
C LEU A 71 -12.40 -3.47 -7.25
N ARG A 72 -12.88 -4.56 -7.86
CA ARG A 72 -11.99 -5.57 -8.49
C ARG A 72 -11.20 -4.96 -9.65
N TYR A 73 -11.84 -4.20 -10.51
CA TYR A 73 -11.17 -3.47 -11.59
C TYR A 73 -10.09 -2.52 -11.06
N MET A 74 -10.34 -1.91 -9.91
CA MET A 74 -9.38 -1.06 -9.20
C MET A 74 -8.28 -1.86 -8.48
N GLY A 75 -8.25 -3.19 -8.59
CA GLY A 75 -7.25 -4.06 -7.97
C GLY A 75 -7.59 -4.46 -6.53
N GLY A 76 -8.86 -4.35 -6.14
CA GLY A 76 -9.33 -4.81 -4.83
C GLY A 76 -9.42 -6.32 -4.74
N GLU A 77 -8.97 -6.88 -3.63
CA GLU A 77 -9.08 -8.30 -3.28
C GLU A 77 -10.02 -8.43 -2.06
N PRO A 78 -11.12 -9.20 -2.20
CA PRO A 78 -12.03 -9.44 -1.07
C PRO A 78 -11.38 -10.36 -0.04
N VAL A 79 -11.51 -10.00 1.24
CA VAL A 79 -11.02 -10.81 2.35
C VAL A 79 -12.11 -10.96 3.41
N LYS A 80 -12.42 -12.19 3.77
CA LYS A 80 -13.31 -12.55 4.89
C LYS A 80 -12.58 -12.30 6.21
N ARG A 81 -12.92 -11.22 6.90
CA ARG A 81 -12.30 -10.90 8.20
C ARG A 81 -12.90 -11.66 9.38
N ASN A 82 -14.06 -12.28 9.19
CA ASN A 82 -14.80 -13.03 10.22
C ASN A 82 -14.60 -14.55 10.13
N SER A 83 -13.64 -15.03 9.33
CA SER A 83 -13.30 -16.45 9.29
C SER A 83 -12.45 -16.83 10.52
N LYS A 84 -12.53 -18.09 10.95
CA LYS A 84 -11.62 -18.65 11.98
C LYS A 84 -10.14 -18.58 11.59
N ALA A 85 -9.85 -18.38 10.31
CA ALA A 85 -8.49 -18.22 9.80
C ALA A 85 -7.96 -16.81 10.07
N ASN A 86 -6.70 -16.74 10.49
CA ASN A 86 -6.01 -15.48 10.72
C ASN A 86 -5.89 -14.70 9.37
N THR A 87 -6.18 -13.41 9.38
CA THR A 87 -6.07 -12.54 8.20
C THR A 87 -4.67 -12.62 7.56
N VAL A 88 -3.61 -12.82 8.34
CA VAL A 88 -2.23 -13.04 7.85
C VAL A 88 -2.17 -14.28 6.97
N ASP A 89 -2.81 -15.36 7.37
CA ASP A 89 -2.79 -16.64 6.64
C ASP A 89 -3.52 -16.49 5.29
N ILE A 90 -4.71 -15.90 5.32
CA ILE A 90 -5.52 -15.67 4.11
C ILE A 90 -4.75 -14.85 3.07
N ILE A 91 -4.09 -13.78 3.51
CA ILE A 91 -3.34 -12.91 2.60
C ILE A 91 -2.07 -13.59 2.09
N SER A 92 -1.38 -14.34 2.95
CA SER A 92 -0.20 -15.11 2.55
C SER A 92 -0.54 -16.17 1.50
N ASP A 93 -1.72 -16.78 1.60
CA ASP A 93 -2.24 -17.71 0.59
C ASP A 93 -2.51 -17.03 -0.76
N ILE A 94 -2.96 -15.77 -0.76
CA ILE A 94 -3.09 -14.99 -2.00
C ILE A 94 -1.72 -14.80 -2.65
N PHE A 95 -0.70 -14.48 -1.86
CA PHE A 95 0.68 -14.37 -2.35
C PHE A 95 1.21 -15.67 -2.94
N SER A 96 0.89 -16.83 -2.34
CA SER A 96 1.33 -18.14 -2.86
C SER A 96 0.70 -18.47 -4.21
N LYS A 97 -0.60 -18.21 -4.36
CA LYS A 97 -1.41 -18.57 -5.54
C LYS A 97 -1.17 -17.67 -6.75
N LYS A 98 -0.82 -16.41 -6.55
CA LYS A 98 -0.64 -15.45 -7.65
C LYS A 98 0.82 -15.41 -8.11
N LYS A 99 1.05 -15.37 -9.43
CA LYS A 99 2.41 -15.18 -10.00
C LYS A 99 2.93 -13.77 -9.74
N GLN A 100 2.05 -12.77 -9.71
CA GLN A 100 2.34 -11.38 -9.40
C GLN A 100 1.28 -10.88 -8.42
N PHE A 101 1.72 -10.30 -7.30
CA PHE A 101 0.84 -9.68 -6.33
C PHE A 101 1.59 -8.63 -5.52
N ARG A 102 1.19 -7.38 -5.68
CA ARG A 102 1.76 -6.23 -4.99
C ARG A 102 0.68 -5.62 -4.12
N LEU A 103 0.80 -5.76 -2.82
CA LEU A 103 -0.24 -5.39 -1.88
C LEU A 103 0.06 -4.06 -1.22
N GLY A 104 -0.80 -3.06 -1.40
CA GLY A 104 -0.78 -1.80 -0.66
C GLY A 104 -1.55 -1.91 0.65
N ILE A 105 -0.91 -1.57 1.75
CA ILE A 105 -1.48 -1.56 3.11
C ILE A 105 -1.09 -0.28 3.83
N SER A 106 -2.02 0.35 4.58
CA SER A 106 -1.65 1.32 5.59
C SER A 106 -1.27 0.60 6.88
N PRO A 107 -0.03 0.80 7.40
CA PRO A 107 0.38 0.20 8.67
C PRO A 107 -0.38 0.77 9.86
N GLU A 108 -1.00 1.93 9.70
CA GLU A 108 -1.84 2.59 10.72
C GLU A 108 -3.16 1.84 10.94
N GLY A 109 -3.68 1.18 9.89
CA GLY A 109 -4.94 0.44 9.92
C GLY A 109 -6.19 1.30 10.15
N THR A 110 -6.05 2.61 10.08
CA THR A 110 -7.09 3.63 10.25
C THR A 110 -6.66 4.92 9.56
N ARG A 111 -7.60 5.87 9.38
CA ARG A 111 -7.31 7.24 8.92
C ARG A 111 -7.07 8.22 10.06
N LYS A 112 -7.14 7.77 11.30
CA LYS A 112 -6.80 8.60 12.47
C LYS A 112 -5.31 8.50 12.73
N LYS A 113 -4.69 9.59 13.21
CA LYS A 113 -3.30 9.58 13.65
C LYS A 113 -3.13 8.56 14.77
N VAL A 114 -2.19 7.64 14.63
CA VAL A 114 -1.90 6.60 15.61
C VAL A 114 -0.43 6.63 16.01
N GLN A 115 -0.16 6.30 17.28
CA GLN A 115 1.22 6.20 17.77
C GLN A 115 1.86 4.85 17.43
N LYS A 116 1.04 3.79 17.37
CA LYS A 116 1.51 2.42 17.12
C LYS A 116 0.95 1.89 15.80
N TRP A 117 1.84 1.37 14.98
CA TRP A 117 1.46 0.65 13.76
C TRP A 117 0.94 -0.75 14.08
N LYS A 118 0.04 -1.24 13.26
CA LYS A 118 -0.37 -2.65 13.21
C LYS A 118 0.80 -3.49 12.70
N THR A 119 0.94 -4.70 13.25
CA THR A 119 2.03 -5.61 12.88
C THR A 119 1.67 -6.57 11.74
N GLY A 120 0.42 -6.57 11.30
CA GLY A 120 -0.09 -7.54 10.33
C GLY A 120 0.70 -7.58 9.02
N PHE A 121 1.08 -6.43 8.46
CA PHE A 121 1.87 -6.36 7.23
C PHE A 121 3.23 -7.05 7.36
N TYR A 122 3.85 -6.95 8.52
CA TYR A 122 5.14 -7.56 8.82
C TYR A 122 5.04 -9.09 8.81
N TYR A 123 4.04 -9.63 9.51
CA TYR A 123 3.83 -11.08 9.54
C TYR A 123 3.39 -11.66 8.20
N ILE A 124 2.65 -10.89 7.39
CA ILE A 124 2.33 -11.27 6.00
C ILE A 124 3.63 -11.32 5.18
N ALA A 125 4.48 -10.28 5.26
CA ALA A 125 5.75 -10.25 4.55
C ALA A 125 6.65 -11.44 4.95
N LYS A 126 6.73 -11.73 6.26
CA LYS A 126 7.48 -12.86 6.79
C LYS A 126 6.97 -14.19 6.25
N LYS A 127 5.66 -14.44 6.34
CA LYS A 127 5.05 -15.71 5.94
C LYS A 127 5.08 -15.90 4.42
N ALA A 128 4.86 -14.84 3.65
CA ALA A 128 4.88 -14.89 2.19
C ALA A 128 6.30 -14.80 1.60
N ASN A 129 7.32 -14.55 2.42
CA ASN A 129 8.72 -14.34 2.03
C ASN A 129 8.86 -13.29 0.93
N VAL A 130 8.28 -12.10 1.16
CA VAL A 130 8.27 -10.98 0.21
C VAL A 130 8.82 -9.71 0.84
N PRO A 131 9.48 -8.82 0.07
CA PRO A 131 9.98 -7.57 0.60
C PRO A 131 8.87 -6.57 0.90
N ILE A 132 9.19 -5.63 1.79
CA ILE A 132 8.39 -4.45 2.12
C ILE A 132 8.99 -3.25 1.40
N ILE A 133 8.13 -2.41 0.82
CA ILE A 133 8.50 -1.13 0.21
C ILE A 133 7.73 -0.03 0.93
N SER A 134 8.44 0.92 1.50
CA SER A 134 7.85 2.08 2.14
C SER A 134 7.45 3.13 1.11
N VAL A 135 6.24 3.68 1.23
CA VAL A 135 5.69 4.67 0.31
C VAL A 135 5.12 5.83 1.11
N THR A 136 5.67 7.03 0.88
CA THR A 136 5.17 8.23 1.55
C THR A 136 4.06 8.90 0.75
N LEU A 137 3.09 9.49 1.45
CA LEU A 137 2.14 10.46 0.89
C LEU A 137 2.33 11.79 1.60
N ASN A 138 3.29 12.58 1.13
CA ASN A 138 3.63 13.87 1.73
C ASN A 138 2.82 14.99 1.06
N PHE A 139 1.74 15.41 1.71
CA PHE A 139 0.86 16.46 1.18
C PHE A 139 1.45 17.86 1.33
N LYS A 140 2.36 18.08 2.30
CA LYS A 140 3.04 19.36 2.45
C LYS A 140 3.89 19.68 1.22
N ASP A 141 4.68 18.71 0.77
CA ASP A 141 5.62 18.89 -0.34
C ASP A 141 5.06 18.35 -1.66
N LYS A 142 3.82 17.83 -1.65
CA LYS A 142 3.16 17.16 -2.78
C LYS A 142 4.07 16.10 -3.41
N GLU A 143 4.53 15.16 -2.59
CA GLU A 143 5.54 14.18 -2.99
C GLU A 143 5.21 12.78 -2.49
N THR A 144 5.53 11.81 -3.32
CA THR A 144 5.59 10.39 -2.95
C THR A 144 6.99 9.87 -3.18
N LYS A 145 7.58 9.32 -2.11
CA LYS A 145 8.85 8.59 -2.17
C LYS A 145 8.61 7.10 -2.04
N PHE A 146 9.39 6.34 -2.80
CA PHE A 146 9.45 4.88 -2.72
C PHE A 146 10.81 4.47 -2.17
N SER A 147 10.83 3.59 -1.17
CA SER A 147 12.06 3.00 -0.69
C SER A 147 12.54 1.86 -1.60
N GLU A 148 13.79 1.47 -1.45
CA GLU A 148 14.26 0.18 -1.95
C GLU A 148 13.53 -0.97 -1.23
N PRO A 149 13.47 -2.16 -1.85
CA PRO A 149 12.88 -3.34 -1.23
C PRO A 149 13.61 -3.73 0.05
N PHE A 150 12.90 -3.76 1.16
CA PHE A 150 13.41 -4.17 2.46
C PHE A 150 12.98 -5.60 2.79
N TYR A 151 13.93 -6.48 3.05
CA TYR A 151 13.70 -7.84 3.51
C TYR A 151 13.82 -7.88 5.04
N ILE A 152 12.84 -8.50 5.70
CA ILE A 152 12.80 -8.57 7.17
C ILE A 152 13.95 -9.41 7.72
N THR A 153 14.52 -8.96 8.87
CA THR A 153 15.73 -9.54 9.46
C THR A 153 15.44 -10.52 10.60
N ASN A 154 14.18 -10.77 10.96
CA ASN A 154 13.74 -11.50 12.16
C ASN A 154 13.87 -10.72 13.49
N ASN A 155 14.45 -9.53 13.49
CA ASN A 155 14.42 -8.63 14.63
C ASN A 155 13.36 -7.55 14.40
N ILE A 156 12.14 -7.80 14.92
CA ILE A 156 10.98 -6.93 14.68
C ILE A 156 11.19 -5.49 15.16
N GLU A 157 11.90 -5.27 16.26
CA GLU A 157 12.13 -3.93 16.80
C GLU A 157 13.03 -3.11 15.88
N THR A 158 14.14 -3.70 15.45
CA THR A 158 15.07 -3.07 14.52
C THR A 158 14.41 -2.81 13.16
N ASP A 159 13.68 -3.80 12.63
CA ASP A 159 12.96 -3.69 11.37
C ASP A 159 11.91 -2.55 11.42
N PHE A 160 11.12 -2.48 12.50
CA PHE A 160 10.13 -1.42 12.66
C PHE A 160 10.77 -0.03 12.84
N ARG A 161 11.91 0.06 13.53
CA ARG A 161 12.66 1.32 13.66
C ARG A 161 13.12 1.80 12.28
N TYR A 162 13.70 0.90 11.49
CA TYR A 162 14.13 1.18 10.12
C TYR A 162 12.95 1.60 9.24
N LEU A 163 11.88 0.80 9.18
CA LEU A 163 10.71 1.10 8.35
C LEU A 163 10.07 2.44 8.73
N LYS A 164 9.96 2.76 10.03
CA LYS A 164 9.39 4.03 10.50
C LYS A 164 10.27 5.23 10.17
N SER A 165 11.59 5.08 10.16
CA SER A 165 12.50 6.19 9.87
C SER A 165 12.27 6.80 8.50
N PHE A 166 11.81 6.01 7.52
CA PHE A 166 11.48 6.48 6.18
C PHE A 166 10.35 7.52 6.14
N PHE A 167 9.52 7.56 7.17
CA PHE A 167 8.36 8.45 7.27
C PHE A 167 8.58 9.67 8.16
N TYR A 168 9.81 9.88 8.64
CA TYR A 168 10.10 11.06 9.46
C TYR A 168 9.90 12.35 8.65
N GLY A 169 9.20 13.31 9.26
CA GLY A 169 8.90 14.61 8.65
C GLY A 169 7.78 14.59 7.60
N VAL A 170 7.24 13.42 7.24
CA VAL A 170 6.15 13.31 6.27
C VAL A 170 4.84 13.83 6.86
N LYS A 171 4.16 14.72 6.12
CA LYS A 171 2.89 15.32 6.53
C LYS A 171 1.74 14.76 5.69
N GLY A 172 0.77 14.14 6.33
CA GLY A 172 -0.49 13.72 5.70
C GLY A 172 -1.40 14.90 5.37
N LYS A 173 -2.50 14.61 4.68
CA LYS A 173 -3.56 15.59 4.47
C LYS A 173 -4.35 15.74 5.77
N ILE A 174 -4.37 16.97 6.30
CA ILE A 174 -5.16 17.35 7.48
C ILE A 174 -6.57 17.73 7.04
#